data_f07dcaad71870deb9876ba4c986ac040
#
_entry.id   f07dcaad71870deb9876ba4c986ac040
#
_cell.length_a   1.000
_cell.length_b   1.000
_cell.length_c   1.000
_cell.angle_alpha   90.00
_cell.angle_beta   90.00
_cell.angle_gamma   90.00
#
_symmetry.space_group_name_H-M   'P 1'
#
loop_
_entity.id
_entity.type
_entity.pdbx_description
1 polymer ?
#
loop_
_entity_poly.entity_id
_entity_poly.type
_entity_poly.pdbx_seq_one_letter_code
_entity_poly.pdbx_strand_id
1 'polypeptide(L)'
;FVDSPYITSVKYLEKELFVDSNCEDDEFPVLLMDWIEGETMETYIAENYTDSYEMSMLCYRFCKMAAWLRSQSFAHGDIKPDNIIVRPDGTLTLVDYDGMFVPAMKGQKSPTIGTKDFSHPLRTIDDFDETIDDFALASIALSLKAIALDSSLLQSHGASDRLLFSATDYLDLRKSKIFAALQGLLADVEARTLLSMFLLACAQKDLSMCSFRLFGLQKPKEMKVWSTEVTEEDLKNAIVDEFGVRYSKDWKRLLRADNDLDGVYSIKKGVKVIANNAFSWCFYSLKSIIIPDSVTSIGDYAFSECHSLKSINIPDSVTRIGYSAFKNCGCLTSISIPPSVTTIEYGTFLGCHSLRNINIPDTVTRIGRSAFEDCASLTSINIPPSLTTIEDGTFLCCHSLRNIYIPDTVTSIEDYAFSECNSLKNINIPNGVTWIGDSAFFYCNSLISITIPSSVIAIGINPFCGCHADLKNESKAFIYEHNVLFNKDKTTIISYRAKDANYVIPDSVTGIGDGAFLGCNSLTSIIIPDSVTSIGWLAFAYCNFLTSINIPDSVTTIGNSAFYGCKSLTSINIPDSVTSIEYCAFEECDSLSPQVKSDIIQRFGDIVFYGEEDDWFLRNCPDYFIHRIHGF
;
A
#
# COMPACT_ATOMS: atom_id res chain seq x y z
N PHE A 1 13.77 -49.37 5.76
CA PHE A 1 13.61 -48.03 5.18
C PHE A 1 15.00 -47.48 4.85
N VAL A 2 15.14 -46.88 3.69
CA VAL A 2 16.38 -46.30 3.19
C VAL A 2 16.77 -45.15 4.12
N ASP A 3 18.07 -45.09 4.44
CA ASP A 3 18.66 -43.96 5.17
C ASP A 3 18.43 -42.67 4.33
N SER A 4 17.51 -41.84 4.73
CA SER A 4 17.06 -40.65 4.00
C SER A 4 16.74 -39.51 4.97
N PRO A 5 17.12 -38.26 4.67
CA PRO A 5 16.75 -37.12 5.52
C PRO A 5 15.26 -36.81 5.52
N TYR A 6 14.49 -37.36 4.55
CA TYR A 6 13.06 -37.03 4.36
C TYR A 6 12.11 -37.90 5.19
N ILE A 7 12.62 -38.99 5.84
CA ILE A 7 11.84 -39.84 6.73
C ILE A 7 12.62 -40.11 8.01
N THR A 8 11.90 -40.37 9.11
CA THR A 8 12.52 -40.75 10.37
C THR A 8 12.60 -42.27 10.51
N SER A 9 13.56 -42.75 11.32
CA SER A 9 13.60 -44.15 11.66
C SER A 9 12.43 -44.54 12.56
N VAL A 10 11.82 -45.69 12.25
CA VAL A 10 10.69 -46.20 13.02
C VAL A 10 11.02 -47.61 13.46
N LYS A 11 10.95 -47.85 14.77
CA LYS A 11 11.07 -49.20 15.36
C LYS A 11 9.70 -49.64 15.85
N TYR A 12 9.27 -50.79 15.38
CA TYR A 12 8.11 -51.47 15.91
C TYR A 12 8.57 -52.36 17.08
N LEU A 13 7.95 -52.16 18.24
CA LEU A 13 8.23 -52.92 19.47
C LEU A 13 6.94 -53.64 19.85
N GLU A 14 6.98 -54.97 19.83
CA GLU A 14 5.80 -55.82 19.78
C GLU A 14 5.07 -55.92 21.13
N LYS A 15 5.61 -55.56 22.25
CA LYS A 15 5.02 -55.68 23.59
C LYS A 15 5.72 -54.80 24.62
N GLU A 16 5.80 -53.51 24.38
CA GLU A 16 6.64 -52.60 25.22
C GLU A 16 5.80 -51.62 26.08
N LEU A 17 4.51 -51.46 25.80
CA LEU A 17 3.66 -50.59 26.59
C LEU A 17 2.73 -51.45 27.48
N PHE A 18 2.98 -51.39 28.79
CA PHE A 18 2.12 -51.97 29.80
C PHE A 18 1.10 -50.91 30.25
N VAL A 19 -0.18 -51.18 30.07
CA VAL A 19 -1.25 -50.28 30.53
C VAL A 19 -2.05 -51.05 31.58
N ASP A 20 -2.06 -50.51 32.80
CA ASP A 20 -2.94 -51.02 33.87
C ASP A 20 -4.40 -50.65 33.56
N SER A 21 -5.03 -51.47 32.75
CA SER A 21 -6.39 -51.31 32.33
C SER A 21 -7.22 -52.58 32.58
N ASN A 22 -8.51 -52.45 32.76
CA ASN A 22 -9.43 -53.58 32.89
C ASN A 22 -9.67 -54.34 31.57
N CYS A 23 -8.74 -54.31 30.65
CA CYS A 23 -8.79 -55.02 29.35
C CYS A 23 -8.04 -56.35 29.45
N GLU A 24 -8.43 -57.34 28.64
CA GLU A 24 -7.82 -58.66 28.60
C GLU A 24 -6.37 -58.70 28.09
N ASP A 25 -5.95 -57.64 27.34
CA ASP A 25 -4.57 -57.47 26.86
C ASP A 25 -3.88 -56.32 27.59
N ASP A 26 -2.85 -56.64 28.39
CA ASP A 26 -2.08 -55.68 29.17
C ASP A 26 -0.83 -55.15 28.43
N GLU A 27 -0.47 -55.72 27.28
CA GLU A 27 0.73 -55.39 26.51
C GLU A 27 0.36 -54.91 25.10
N PHE A 28 0.74 -53.69 24.76
CA PHE A 28 0.46 -53.08 23.47
C PHE A 28 1.72 -52.85 22.67
N PRO A 29 1.66 -52.98 21.33
CA PRO A 29 2.76 -52.61 20.46
C PRO A 29 3.00 -51.10 20.44
N VAL A 30 4.26 -50.70 20.37
CA VAL A 30 4.69 -49.30 20.34
C VAL A 30 5.50 -49.05 19.07
N LEU A 31 5.22 -47.91 18.44
CA LEU A 31 6.08 -47.35 17.41
C LEU A 31 7.02 -46.33 18.06
N LEU A 32 8.30 -46.65 18.11
CA LEU A 32 9.33 -45.73 18.57
C LEU A 32 9.90 -44.98 17.38
N MET A 33 9.79 -43.66 17.39
CA MET A 33 10.31 -42.78 16.37
C MET A 33 11.35 -41.81 16.96
N ASP A 34 12.39 -41.49 16.20
CA ASP A 34 13.32 -40.44 16.63
C ASP A 34 12.60 -39.09 16.72
N TRP A 35 12.93 -38.34 17.78
CA TRP A 35 12.43 -36.97 17.91
C TRP A 35 13.03 -36.08 16.82
N ILE A 36 12.21 -35.28 16.15
CA ILE A 36 12.63 -34.39 15.09
C ILE A 36 12.56 -32.95 15.62
N GLU A 37 13.71 -32.29 15.69
CA GLU A 37 13.80 -30.86 15.99
C GLU A 37 13.41 -30.06 14.76
N GLY A 38 12.52 -29.06 14.92
CA GLY A 38 12.06 -28.20 13.86
C GLY A 38 10.60 -27.74 14.10
N GLU A 39 10.06 -27.05 13.14
CA GLU A 39 8.68 -26.57 13.13
C GLU A 39 7.92 -27.15 11.94
N THR A 40 6.59 -27.12 11.97
CA THR A 40 5.81 -27.57 10.81
C THR A 40 6.01 -26.61 9.63
N MET A 41 5.91 -27.14 8.42
CA MET A 41 6.01 -26.30 7.22
C MET A 41 4.92 -25.23 7.18
N GLU A 42 3.76 -25.46 7.80
CA GLU A 42 2.68 -24.47 7.96
C GLU A 42 3.18 -23.28 8.79
N THR A 43 3.74 -23.53 9.98
CA THR A 43 4.31 -22.49 10.86
C THR A 43 5.41 -21.72 10.13
N TYR A 44 6.33 -22.44 9.49
CA TYR A 44 7.43 -21.83 8.73
C TYR A 44 6.92 -20.90 7.63
N ILE A 45 5.88 -21.30 6.87
CA ILE A 45 5.26 -20.46 5.84
C ILE A 45 4.63 -19.23 6.48
N ALA A 46 3.89 -19.38 7.58
CA ALA A 46 3.23 -18.26 8.25
C ALA A 46 4.22 -17.18 8.72
N GLU A 47 5.41 -17.58 9.15
CA GLU A 47 6.46 -16.66 9.60
C GLU A 47 7.28 -16.05 8.46
N ASN A 48 7.43 -16.75 7.31
CA ASN A 48 8.37 -16.38 6.26
C ASN A 48 7.74 -16.05 4.90
N TYR A 49 6.41 -16.07 4.74
CA TYR A 49 5.74 -15.92 3.42
C TYR A 49 6.05 -14.61 2.71
N THR A 50 6.46 -13.56 3.41
CA THR A 50 6.85 -12.27 2.82
C THR A 50 8.31 -12.27 2.32
N ASP A 51 9.12 -13.24 2.72
CA ASP A 51 10.49 -13.40 2.22
C ASP A 51 10.51 -14.28 0.97
N SER A 52 10.65 -13.64 -0.18
CA SER A 52 10.67 -14.33 -1.48
C SER A 52 11.81 -15.33 -1.64
N TYR A 53 12.96 -15.09 -0.98
CA TYR A 53 14.09 -16.03 -1.02
C TYR A 53 13.83 -17.26 -0.16
N GLU A 54 13.38 -17.09 1.08
CA GLU A 54 13.06 -18.22 1.97
C GLU A 54 11.92 -19.06 1.39
N MET A 55 10.89 -18.45 0.82
CA MET A 55 9.82 -19.17 0.15
C MET A 55 10.30 -19.88 -1.12
N SER A 56 11.19 -19.29 -1.90
CA SER A 56 11.81 -19.95 -3.07
C SER A 56 12.68 -21.12 -2.65
N MET A 57 13.41 -20.99 -1.53
CA MET A 57 14.22 -22.08 -0.97
C MET A 57 13.35 -23.21 -0.42
N LEU A 58 12.25 -22.87 0.25
CA LEU A 58 11.28 -23.87 0.72
C LEU A 58 10.67 -24.64 -0.47
N CYS A 59 10.25 -23.92 -1.52
CA CYS A 59 9.75 -24.54 -2.76
C CYS A 59 10.80 -25.48 -3.38
N TYR A 60 12.05 -25.04 -3.49
CA TYR A 60 13.15 -25.88 -3.99
C TYR A 60 13.35 -27.14 -3.15
N ARG A 61 13.41 -27.02 -1.83
CA ARG A 61 13.59 -28.14 -0.88
C ARG A 61 12.41 -29.10 -0.97
N PHE A 62 11.17 -28.58 -1.02
CA PHE A 62 9.97 -29.37 -1.19
C PHE A 62 9.96 -30.14 -2.51
N CYS A 63 10.32 -29.52 -3.63
CA CYS A 63 10.42 -30.19 -4.91
C CYS A 63 11.51 -31.29 -4.93
N LYS A 64 12.59 -31.10 -4.18
CA LYS A 64 13.61 -32.16 -3.97
C LYS A 64 13.05 -33.37 -3.22
N MET A 65 12.32 -33.11 -2.13
CA MET A 65 11.62 -34.15 -1.37
C MET A 65 10.57 -34.86 -2.23
N ALA A 66 9.75 -34.10 -2.98
CA ALA A 66 8.73 -34.64 -3.88
C ALA A 66 9.33 -35.56 -4.96
N ALA A 67 10.45 -35.13 -5.58
CA ALA A 67 11.16 -35.95 -6.57
C ALA A 67 11.71 -37.23 -5.95
N TRP A 68 12.24 -37.16 -4.72
CA TRP A 68 12.71 -38.33 -3.99
C TRP A 68 11.54 -39.26 -3.64
N LEU A 69 10.43 -38.76 -3.07
CA LEU A 69 9.28 -39.57 -2.68
C LEU A 69 8.70 -40.33 -3.87
N ARG A 70 8.54 -39.66 -5.02
CA ARG A 70 8.08 -40.30 -6.26
C ARG A 70 9.05 -41.34 -6.84
N SER A 71 10.30 -41.36 -6.43
CA SER A 71 11.26 -42.42 -6.79
C SER A 71 11.17 -43.65 -5.90
N GLN A 72 10.35 -43.59 -4.84
CA GLN A 72 10.15 -44.70 -3.92
C GLN A 72 9.01 -45.62 -4.40
N SER A 73 8.95 -46.82 -3.83
CA SER A 73 7.85 -47.77 -4.03
C SER A 73 6.74 -47.63 -2.97
N PHE A 74 6.77 -46.59 -2.17
CA PHE A 74 5.76 -46.28 -1.15
C PHE A 74 5.26 -44.85 -1.31
N ALA A 75 4.14 -44.53 -0.69
CA ALA A 75 3.58 -43.20 -0.64
C ALA A 75 3.19 -42.85 0.81
N HIS A 76 3.18 -41.57 1.15
CA HIS A 76 2.86 -41.09 2.49
C HIS A 76 1.34 -41.15 2.78
N GLY A 77 0.52 -40.83 1.80
CA GLY A 77 -0.94 -40.94 1.87
C GLY A 77 -1.69 -39.74 2.42
N ASP A 78 -1.02 -38.84 3.14
CA ASP A 78 -1.59 -37.58 3.63
C ASP A 78 -0.53 -36.45 3.65
N ILE A 79 -0.01 -36.09 2.48
CA ILE A 79 0.93 -34.99 2.31
C ILE A 79 0.21 -33.67 2.48
N LYS A 80 0.59 -32.92 3.54
CA LYS A 80 0.12 -31.56 3.85
C LYS A 80 1.21 -30.81 4.63
N PRO A 81 1.14 -29.47 4.73
CA PRO A 81 2.16 -28.68 5.44
C PRO A 81 2.40 -29.08 6.91
N ASP A 82 1.34 -29.50 7.63
CA ASP A 82 1.44 -29.93 9.04
C ASP A 82 2.24 -31.22 9.20
N ASN A 83 2.22 -32.10 8.20
CA ASN A 83 2.89 -33.40 8.20
C ASN A 83 4.32 -33.33 7.66
N ILE A 84 4.88 -32.11 7.53
CA ILE A 84 6.25 -31.85 7.07
C ILE A 84 6.95 -30.96 8.09
N ILE A 85 8.03 -31.43 8.68
CA ILE A 85 8.87 -30.66 9.60
C ILE A 85 9.99 -29.98 8.83
N VAL A 86 10.15 -28.69 9.00
CA VAL A 86 11.31 -27.90 8.56
C VAL A 86 12.31 -27.88 9.69
N ARG A 87 13.48 -28.52 9.50
CA ARG A 87 14.56 -28.57 10.49
C ARG A 87 15.34 -27.26 10.52
N PRO A 88 16.12 -26.98 11.59
CA PRO A 88 16.96 -25.77 11.67
C PRO A 88 17.96 -25.59 10.53
N ASP A 89 18.44 -26.70 9.91
CA ASP A 89 19.28 -26.66 8.71
C ASP A 89 18.50 -26.50 7.41
N GLY A 90 17.17 -26.41 7.53
CA GLY A 90 16.21 -26.27 6.43
C GLY A 90 15.91 -27.57 5.70
N THR A 91 16.39 -28.73 6.13
CA THR A 91 15.95 -30.01 5.56
C THR A 91 14.51 -30.30 5.93
N LEU A 92 13.79 -30.99 5.04
CA LEU A 92 12.40 -31.37 5.25
C LEU A 92 12.33 -32.83 5.72
N THR A 93 11.41 -33.13 6.64
CA THR A 93 11.18 -34.48 7.12
C THR A 93 9.68 -34.74 7.23
N LEU A 94 9.22 -35.82 6.64
CA LEU A 94 7.83 -36.29 6.71
C LEU A 94 7.55 -36.89 8.10
N VAL A 95 6.35 -36.64 8.59
CA VAL A 95 5.83 -37.19 9.85
C VAL A 95 4.38 -37.62 9.65
N ASP A 96 3.80 -38.36 10.61
CA ASP A 96 2.40 -38.83 10.56
C ASP A 96 2.13 -39.80 9.39
N TYR A 97 2.60 -41.04 9.56
CA TYR A 97 2.54 -42.07 8.52
C TYR A 97 1.26 -42.92 8.50
N ASP A 98 0.17 -42.46 9.10
CA ASP A 98 -1.08 -43.23 9.26
C ASP A 98 -1.74 -43.58 7.92
N GLY A 99 -1.53 -42.78 6.89
CA GLY A 99 -2.03 -42.97 5.53
C GLY A 99 -1.09 -43.74 4.59
N MET A 100 0.08 -44.18 5.08
CA MET A 100 1.15 -44.69 4.23
C MET A 100 0.78 -45.93 3.44
N PHE A 101 1.09 -45.89 2.14
CA PHE A 101 1.06 -47.08 1.26
C PHE A 101 2.48 -47.67 1.19
N VAL A 102 2.56 -49.01 1.30
CA VAL A 102 3.76 -49.80 1.01
C VAL A 102 3.40 -50.96 0.07
N PRO A 103 4.35 -51.49 -0.72
CA PRO A 103 4.04 -52.55 -1.73
C PRO A 103 3.32 -53.78 -1.19
N ALA A 104 3.53 -54.11 0.10
CA ALA A 104 2.85 -55.23 0.76
C ALA A 104 1.34 -55.00 0.96
N MET A 105 0.87 -53.75 0.86
CA MET A 105 -0.55 -53.39 0.97
C MET A 105 -1.26 -53.30 -0.38
N LYS A 106 -0.60 -53.66 -1.46
CA LYS A 106 -1.18 -53.59 -2.81
C LYS A 106 -2.48 -54.39 -2.89
N GLY A 107 -3.55 -53.71 -3.36
CA GLY A 107 -4.90 -54.31 -3.43
C GLY A 107 -5.72 -54.19 -2.15
N GLN A 108 -5.19 -53.58 -1.10
CA GLN A 108 -5.96 -53.18 0.10
C GLN A 108 -6.64 -51.84 -0.13
N LYS A 109 -7.54 -51.46 0.79
CA LYS A 109 -8.15 -50.14 0.80
C LYS A 109 -7.32 -49.16 1.67
N SER A 110 -7.29 -47.90 1.27
CA SER A 110 -6.64 -46.87 2.04
C SER A 110 -7.31 -46.68 3.42
N PRO A 111 -6.55 -46.57 4.52
CA PRO A 111 -7.14 -46.29 5.83
C PRO A 111 -7.73 -44.86 5.91
N THR A 112 -7.28 -43.95 5.05
CA THR A 112 -7.73 -42.56 4.98
C THR A 112 -7.85 -42.10 3.52
N ILE A 113 -8.67 -41.10 3.25
CA ILE A 113 -8.70 -40.39 1.98
C ILE A 113 -7.80 -39.13 1.98
N GLY A 114 -7.10 -38.89 3.09
CA GLY A 114 -6.27 -37.69 3.29
C GLY A 114 -7.09 -36.43 3.55
N THR A 115 -6.39 -35.32 3.69
CA THR A 115 -6.98 -34.00 3.93
C THR A 115 -7.56 -33.41 2.64
N LYS A 116 -8.82 -32.96 2.66
CA LYS A 116 -9.60 -32.58 1.45
C LYS A 116 -8.91 -31.50 0.60
N ASP A 117 -8.28 -30.52 1.22
CA ASP A 117 -7.62 -29.43 0.49
C ASP A 117 -6.28 -29.84 -0.14
N PHE A 118 -5.79 -31.03 0.19
CA PHE A 118 -4.57 -31.62 -0.37
C PHE A 118 -4.80 -32.96 -1.07
N SER A 119 -6.05 -33.36 -1.24
CA SER A 119 -6.42 -34.62 -1.90
C SER A 119 -7.18 -34.37 -3.19
N HIS A 120 -6.96 -35.24 -4.18
CA HIS A 120 -7.73 -35.15 -5.44
C HIS A 120 -9.23 -35.28 -5.14
N PRO A 121 -10.10 -34.40 -5.70
CA PRO A 121 -11.53 -34.38 -5.37
C PRO A 121 -12.30 -35.68 -5.72
N LEU A 122 -11.74 -36.52 -6.58
CA LEU A 122 -12.28 -37.83 -6.93
C LEU A 122 -11.54 -39.00 -6.25
N ARG A 123 -10.68 -38.73 -5.26
CA ARG A 123 -10.01 -39.78 -4.50
C ARG A 123 -11.00 -40.54 -3.64
N THR A 124 -10.86 -41.87 -3.63
CA THR A 124 -11.64 -42.81 -2.82
C THR A 124 -10.71 -43.71 -2.02
N ILE A 125 -11.25 -44.50 -1.10
CA ILE A 125 -10.46 -45.49 -0.33
C ILE A 125 -9.90 -46.62 -1.22
N ASP A 126 -10.41 -46.81 -2.42
CA ASP A 126 -9.91 -47.80 -3.38
C ASP A 126 -8.68 -47.28 -4.15
N ASP A 127 -8.40 -46.00 -4.12
CA ASP A 127 -7.19 -45.37 -4.68
C ASP A 127 -6.07 -45.47 -3.63
N PHE A 128 -5.37 -46.62 -3.59
CA PHE A 128 -4.32 -46.91 -2.63
C PHE A 128 -3.12 -47.59 -3.29
N ASP A 129 -2.19 -46.76 -3.75
CA ASP A 129 -0.99 -47.16 -4.47
C ASP A 129 0.14 -46.11 -4.28
N GLU A 130 1.27 -46.32 -4.96
CA GLU A 130 2.43 -45.46 -4.92
C GLU A 130 2.22 -44.02 -5.48
N THR A 131 1.08 -43.73 -6.12
CA THR A 131 0.78 -42.43 -6.78
C THR A 131 -0.15 -41.54 -5.98
N ILE A 132 -0.64 -42.00 -4.82
CA ILE A 132 -1.66 -41.29 -4.02
C ILE A 132 -1.25 -39.88 -3.55
N ASP A 133 0.06 -39.60 -3.49
CA ASP A 133 0.61 -38.30 -3.10
C ASP A 133 0.74 -37.30 -4.25
N ASP A 134 0.66 -37.75 -5.51
CA ASP A 134 1.00 -36.95 -6.69
C ASP A 134 0.22 -35.64 -6.79
N PHE A 135 -1.06 -35.66 -6.45
CA PHE A 135 -1.91 -34.49 -6.45
C PHE A 135 -1.46 -33.46 -5.39
N ALA A 136 -1.24 -33.91 -4.15
CA ALA A 136 -0.78 -33.06 -3.04
C ALA A 136 0.59 -32.43 -3.36
N LEU A 137 1.52 -33.22 -3.88
CA LEU A 137 2.85 -32.74 -4.26
C LEU A 137 2.77 -31.65 -5.33
N ALA A 138 1.92 -31.80 -6.34
CA ALA A 138 1.76 -30.81 -7.40
C ALA A 138 1.09 -29.52 -6.89
N SER A 139 0.05 -29.63 -6.06
CA SER A 139 -0.68 -28.50 -5.50
C SER A 139 0.18 -27.68 -4.54
N ILE A 140 0.92 -28.32 -3.63
CA ILE A 140 1.80 -27.66 -2.67
C ILE A 140 2.98 -26.99 -3.39
N ALA A 141 3.64 -27.68 -4.33
CA ALA A 141 4.76 -27.11 -5.08
C ALA A 141 4.36 -25.84 -5.84
N LEU A 142 3.18 -25.86 -6.51
CA LEU A 142 2.63 -24.69 -7.20
C LEU A 142 2.32 -23.55 -6.22
N SER A 143 1.69 -23.86 -5.09
CA SER A 143 1.34 -22.87 -4.06
C SER A 143 2.60 -22.19 -3.49
N LEU A 144 3.63 -22.95 -3.13
CA LEU A 144 4.90 -22.42 -2.62
C LEU A 144 5.59 -21.50 -3.65
N LYS A 145 5.62 -21.90 -4.93
CA LYS A 145 6.20 -21.08 -5.99
C LYS A 145 5.41 -19.79 -6.20
N ALA A 146 4.08 -19.87 -6.18
CA ALA A 146 3.22 -18.70 -6.35
C ALA A 146 3.40 -17.71 -5.19
N ILE A 147 3.45 -18.17 -3.94
CA ILE A 147 3.70 -17.33 -2.75
C ILE A 147 5.09 -16.70 -2.83
N ALA A 148 6.12 -17.43 -3.30
CA ALA A 148 7.45 -16.89 -3.48
C ALA A 148 7.53 -15.75 -4.51
N LEU A 149 6.67 -15.78 -5.53
CA LEU A 149 6.57 -14.75 -6.58
C LEU A 149 5.66 -13.59 -6.18
N ASP A 150 4.58 -13.87 -5.42
CA ASP A 150 3.61 -12.89 -4.96
C ASP A 150 3.04 -13.33 -3.61
N SER A 151 3.60 -12.78 -2.53
CA SER A 151 3.20 -13.10 -1.16
C SER A 151 1.76 -12.68 -0.81
N SER A 152 1.19 -11.71 -1.54
CA SER A 152 -0.19 -11.24 -1.32
C SER A 152 -1.23 -12.33 -1.61
N LEU A 153 -0.88 -13.32 -2.41
CA LEU A 153 -1.75 -14.45 -2.73
C LEU A 153 -2.10 -15.27 -1.49
N LEU A 154 -1.17 -15.44 -0.55
CA LEU A 154 -1.47 -16.16 0.70
C LEU A 154 -2.47 -15.40 1.55
N GLN A 155 -2.35 -14.07 1.64
CA GLN A 155 -3.30 -13.23 2.39
C GLN A 155 -4.70 -13.24 1.75
N SER A 156 -4.77 -13.24 0.42
CA SER A 156 -6.04 -13.11 -0.32
C SER A 156 -6.77 -14.43 -0.51
N HIS A 157 -6.07 -15.55 -0.57
CA HIS A 157 -6.61 -16.86 -0.95
C HIS A 157 -6.29 -17.97 0.06
N GLY A 158 -5.27 -17.82 0.90
CA GLY A 158 -4.90 -18.78 1.93
C GLY A 158 -5.87 -18.81 3.12
N ALA A 159 -5.74 -19.85 3.95
CA ALA A 159 -6.39 -19.98 5.25
C ALA A 159 -5.49 -20.78 6.19
N SER A 160 -5.84 -20.84 7.48
CA SER A 160 -5.07 -21.55 8.51
C SER A 160 -4.89 -23.04 8.27
N ASP A 161 -5.76 -23.66 7.49
CA ASP A 161 -5.81 -25.11 7.23
C ASP A 161 -5.44 -25.49 5.78
N ARG A 162 -5.07 -24.52 4.97
CA ARG A 162 -4.72 -24.73 3.55
C ARG A 162 -3.70 -23.69 3.07
N LEU A 163 -3.04 -23.98 1.95
CA LEU A 163 -2.23 -23.00 1.22
C LEU A 163 -3.13 -22.11 0.33
N LEU A 164 -2.99 -22.16 -0.99
CA LEU A 164 -3.72 -21.27 -1.90
C LEU A 164 -5.05 -21.85 -2.38
N PHE A 165 -5.14 -23.18 -2.50
CA PHE A 165 -6.32 -23.86 -3.06
C PHE A 165 -7.17 -24.49 -1.97
N SER A 166 -8.48 -24.41 -2.15
CA SER A 166 -9.47 -25.16 -1.38
C SER A 166 -10.03 -26.34 -2.17
N ALA A 167 -10.61 -27.30 -1.48
CA ALA A 167 -11.29 -28.44 -2.13
C ALA A 167 -12.36 -28.00 -3.15
N THR A 168 -12.99 -26.83 -2.96
CA THR A 168 -13.98 -26.29 -3.89
C THR A 168 -13.37 -25.74 -5.16
N ASP A 169 -12.12 -25.24 -5.14
CA ASP A 169 -11.42 -24.77 -6.32
C ASP A 169 -11.15 -25.91 -7.30
N TYR A 170 -10.84 -27.10 -6.78
CA TYR A 170 -10.55 -28.28 -7.59
C TYR A 170 -11.77 -28.84 -8.35
N LEU A 171 -13.00 -28.56 -7.89
CA LEU A 171 -14.22 -29.02 -8.54
C LEU A 171 -14.52 -28.26 -9.83
N ASP A 172 -14.16 -26.98 -9.92
CA ASP A 172 -14.29 -26.18 -11.15
C ASP A 172 -13.24 -25.07 -11.19
N LEU A 173 -12.05 -25.39 -11.69
CA LEU A 173 -10.92 -24.44 -11.80
C LEU A 173 -11.28 -23.17 -12.60
N ARG A 174 -12.28 -23.21 -13.50
CA ARG A 174 -12.69 -22.03 -14.27
C ARG A 174 -13.35 -20.96 -13.41
N LYS A 175 -13.89 -21.35 -12.25
CA LYS A 175 -14.52 -20.44 -11.27
C LYS A 175 -13.58 -20.07 -10.13
N SER A 176 -12.43 -20.71 -10.04
CA SER A 176 -11.45 -20.47 -8.99
C SER A 176 -10.79 -19.10 -9.16
N LYS A 177 -10.91 -18.26 -8.15
CA LYS A 177 -10.27 -16.92 -8.12
C LYS A 177 -8.75 -17.03 -8.05
N ILE A 178 -8.22 -18.00 -7.29
CA ILE A 178 -6.78 -18.23 -7.22
C ILE A 178 -6.24 -18.71 -8.58
N PHE A 179 -6.94 -19.58 -9.28
CA PHE A 179 -6.52 -20.01 -10.60
C PHE A 179 -6.46 -18.86 -11.61
N ALA A 180 -7.40 -17.90 -11.52
CA ALA A 180 -7.36 -16.67 -12.32
C ALA A 180 -6.16 -15.78 -11.95
N ALA A 181 -5.85 -15.62 -10.65
CA ALA A 181 -4.71 -14.84 -10.19
C ALA A 181 -3.36 -15.40 -10.66
N LEU A 182 -3.22 -16.73 -10.71
CA LEU A 182 -1.99 -17.39 -11.19
C LEU A 182 -1.65 -17.08 -12.66
N GLN A 183 -2.62 -16.60 -13.45
CA GLN A 183 -2.34 -16.20 -14.84
C GLN A 183 -1.30 -15.07 -14.92
N GLY A 184 -1.28 -14.17 -13.91
CA GLY A 184 -0.29 -13.09 -13.82
C GLY A 184 1.15 -13.58 -13.60
N LEU A 185 1.34 -14.80 -13.10
CA LEU A 185 2.66 -15.39 -12.79
C LEU A 185 3.25 -16.21 -13.93
N LEU A 186 2.54 -16.37 -15.05
CA LEU A 186 2.96 -17.25 -16.14
C LEU A 186 4.18 -16.76 -16.95
N ALA A 187 4.69 -15.57 -16.67
CA ALA A 187 5.99 -15.13 -17.18
C ALA A 187 7.14 -15.98 -16.61
N ASP A 188 7.01 -16.46 -15.35
CA ASP A 188 8.00 -17.34 -14.73
C ASP A 188 7.90 -18.76 -15.31
N VAL A 189 9.04 -19.30 -15.78
CA VAL A 189 9.12 -20.62 -16.43
C VAL A 189 8.83 -21.76 -15.47
N GLU A 190 9.31 -21.64 -14.22
CA GLU A 190 9.10 -22.68 -13.20
C GLU A 190 7.64 -22.71 -12.74
N ALA A 191 7.00 -21.53 -12.55
CA ALA A 191 5.58 -21.44 -12.23
C ALA A 191 4.70 -22.08 -13.33
N ARG A 192 5.00 -21.82 -14.62
CA ARG A 192 4.31 -22.46 -15.74
C ARG A 192 4.45 -23.98 -15.72
N THR A 193 5.66 -24.47 -15.40
CA THR A 193 5.94 -25.90 -15.33
C THR A 193 5.13 -26.55 -14.21
N LEU A 194 5.15 -25.95 -13.00
CA LEU A 194 4.40 -26.46 -11.85
C LEU A 194 2.88 -26.37 -12.07
N LEU A 195 2.38 -25.32 -12.72
CA LEU A 195 0.97 -25.23 -13.11
C LEU A 195 0.58 -26.34 -14.07
N SER A 196 1.43 -26.65 -15.06
CA SER A 196 1.16 -27.75 -16.00
C SER A 196 1.09 -29.11 -15.30
N MET A 197 1.98 -29.36 -14.33
CA MET A 197 1.95 -30.56 -13.50
C MET A 197 0.66 -30.64 -12.67
N PHE A 198 0.30 -29.55 -12.01
CA PHE A 198 -0.93 -29.45 -11.23
C PHE A 198 -2.18 -29.75 -12.07
N LEU A 199 -2.27 -29.15 -13.27
CA LEU A 199 -3.38 -29.41 -14.20
C LEU A 199 -3.43 -30.88 -14.65
N LEU A 200 -2.27 -31.51 -14.86
CA LEU A 200 -2.21 -32.93 -15.19
C LEU A 200 -2.69 -33.81 -14.03
N ALA A 201 -2.23 -33.51 -12.80
CA ALA A 201 -2.68 -34.22 -11.60
C ALA A 201 -4.18 -34.03 -11.35
N CYS A 202 -4.75 -32.86 -11.62
CA CYS A 202 -6.19 -32.64 -11.58
C CYS A 202 -6.96 -33.48 -12.62
N ALA A 203 -6.37 -33.70 -13.81
CA ALA A 203 -7.03 -34.41 -14.91
C ALA A 203 -6.95 -35.93 -14.78
N GLN A 204 -5.85 -36.44 -14.20
CA GLN A 204 -5.53 -37.90 -14.23
C GLN A 204 -5.35 -38.51 -12.82
N LYS A 205 -5.48 -37.75 -11.75
CA LYS A 205 -5.19 -38.11 -10.35
C LYS A 205 -3.70 -38.39 -10.05
N ASP A 206 -2.87 -38.65 -11.05
CA ASP A 206 -1.46 -39.00 -10.88
C ASP A 206 -0.55 -38.24 -11.86
N LEU A 207 0.74 -38.29 -11.60
CA LEU A 207 1.81 -37.68 -12.39
C LEU A 207 2.63 -38.73 -13.18
N SER A 208 2.06 -39.91 -13.47
CA SER A 208 2.76 -41.01 -14.16
C SER A 208 3.33 -40.60 -15.52
N MET A 209 2.67 -39.64 -16.18
CA MET A 209 3.11 -39.07 -17.46
C MET A 209 4.20 -38.01 -17.32
N CYS A 210 4.51 -37.56 -16.09
CA CYS A 210 5.51 -36.54 -15.83
C CYS A 210 6.88 -37.13 -15.56
N SER A 211 7.92 -36.51 -16.12
CA SER A 211 9.30 -36.81 -15.74
C SER A 211 9.60 -36.24 -14.34
N PHE A 212 10.39 -36.95 -13.52
CA PHE A 212 10.92 -36.46 -12.25
C PHE A 212 11.71 -35.15 -12.38
N ARG A 213 12.24 -34.85 -13.56
CA ARG A 213 12.93 -33.57 -13.82
C ARG A 213 12.03 -32.34 -13.71
N LEU A 214 10.71 -32.51 -13.78
CA LEU A 214 9.76 -31.40 -13.61
C LEU A 214 9.79 -30.81 -12.22
N PHE A 215 10.15 -31.58 -11.18
CA PHE A 215 10.46 -31.07 -9.85
C PHE A 215 11.91 -30.61 -9.69
N GLY A 216 12.69 -30.59 -10.76
CA GLY A 216 14.09 -30.22 -10.76
C GLY A 216 14.32 -28.71 -10.84
N LEU A 217 13.76 -27.95 -9.92
CA LEU A 217 14.00 -26.50 -9.83
C LEU A 217 15.48 -26.21 -9.62
N GLN A 218 15.93 -25.05 -10.09
CA GLN A 218 17.26 -24.56 -9.77
C GLN A 218 17.29 -24.07 -8.32
N LYS A 219 18.40 -24.38 -7.60
CA LYS A 219 18.57 -23.82 -6.26
C LYS A 219 18.60 -22.30 -6.34
N PRO A 220 17.69 -21.60 -5.62
CA PRO A 220 17.72 -20.15 -5.56
C PRO A 220 19.10 -19.65 -5.16
N LYS A 221 19.58 -18.62 -5.82
CA LYS A 221 20.81 -17.94 -5.40
C LYS A 221 20.43 -17.01 -4.27
N GLU A 222 21.11 -17.18 -3.14
CA GLU A 222 21.03 -16.21 -2.06
C GLU A 222 21.40 -14.83 -2.62
N MET A 223 20.42 -13.95 -2.80
CA MET A 223 20.70 -12.55 -3.02
C MET A 223 21.01 -11.96 -1.65
N LYS A 224 22.30 -11.88 -1.31
CA LYS A 224 22.72 -11.18 -0.10
C LYS A 224 22.16 -9.76 -0.16
N VAL A 225 21.10 -9.51 0.61
CA VAL A 225 20.50 -8.20 0.75
C VAL A 225 21.41 -7.39 1.67
N TRP A 226 22.09 -6.40 1.13
CA TRP A 226 22.86 -5.46 1.94
C TRP A 226 21.90 -4.43 2.55
N SER A 227 22.00 -4.23 3.86
CA SER A 227 21.19 -3.24 4.57
C SER A 227 21.46 -1.82 4.05
N THR A 228 20.40 -1.02 3.90
CA THR A 228 20.50 0.42 3.66
C THR A 228 20.76 1.21 4.94
N GLU A 229 20.49 0.64 6.11
CA GLU A 229 20.76 1.24 7.42
C GLU A 229 22.25 1.41 7.66
N VAL A 230 22.64 2.54 8.25
CA VAL A 230 24.03 2.84 8.60
C VAL A 230 24.16 2.92 10.12
N THR A 231 25.02 2.08 10.69
CA THR A 231 25.31 2.07 12.13
C THR A 231 26.55 2.94 12.45
N GLU A 232 26.71 3.30 13.71
CA GLU A 232 27.94 3.98 14.17
C GLU A 232 29.18 3.10 13.94
N GLU A 233 29.04 1.80 14.06
CA GLU A 233 30.11 0.84 13.78
C GLU A 233 30.49 0.81 12.30
N ASP A 234 29.50 0.88 11.40
CA ASP A 234 29.74 1.02 9.96
C ASP A 234 30.61 2.26 9.67
N LEU A 235 30.25 3.40 10.24
CA LEU A 235 30.98 4.66 10.03
C LEU A 235 32.37 4.64 10.65
N LYS A 236 32.55 4.04 11.83
CA LYS A 236 33.84 3.88 12.50
C LYS A 236 34.79 2.99 11.70
N ASN A 237 34.25 1.97 11.04
CA ASN A 237 35.00 1.00 10.26
C ASN A 237 35.04 1.32 8.76
N ALA A 238 34.48 2.47 8.34
CA ALA A 238 34.37 2.84 6.93
C ALA A 238 35.74 3.01 6.26
N ILE A 239 35.80 2.64 4.98
CA ILE A 239 36.90 3.04 4.10
C ILE A 239 36.47 4.35 3.43
N VAL A 240 37.37 5.32 3.42
CA VAL A 240 37.15 6.65 2.81
C VAL A 240 37.89 6.69 1.47
N ASP A 241 37.21 7.12 0.42
CA ASP A 241 37.86 7.30 -0.87
C ASP A 241 38.53 8.70 -1.00
N GLU A 242 39.12 8.95 -2.16
CA GLU A 242 39.84 10.19 -2.47
C GLU A 242 38.95 11.46 -2.48
N PHE A 243 37.63 11.31 -2.44
CA PHE A 243 36.63 12.37 -2.42
C PHE A 243 35.95 12.54 -1.06
N GLY A 244 36.38 11.79 -0.03
CA GLY A 244 35.77 11.83 1.29
C GLY A 244 34.54 10.92 1.45
N VAL A 245 34.16 10.16 0.43
CA VAL A 245 33.00 9.27 0.48
C VAL A 245 33.32 7.99 1.24
N ARG A 246 32.46 7.64 2.18
CA ARG A 246 32.61 6.49 3.09
C ARG A 246 31.92 5.27 2.54
N TYR A 247 32.62 4.14 2.55
CA TYR A 247 32.15 2.83 2.10
C TYR A 247 32.32 1.78 3.20
N SER A 248 31.50 0.73 3.14
CA SER A 248 31.76 -0.48 3.95
C SER A 248 33.08 -1.15 3.57
N LYS A 249 33.68 -1.90 4.52
CA LYS A 249 34.98 -2.59 4.32
C LYS A 249 35.02 -3.49 3.09
N ASP A 250 33.90 -4.08 2.70
CA ASP A 250 33.74 -4.95 1.53
C ASP A 250 33.43 -4.20 0.23
N TRP A 251 33.37 -2.87 0.26
CA TRP A 251 33.01 -1.99 -0.84
C TRP A 251 31.61 -2.28 -1.44
N LYS A 252 30.71 -2.92 -0.68
CA LYS A 252 29.37 -3.27 -1.16
C LYS A 252 28.33 -2.22 -0.83
N ARG A 253 28.58 -1.39 0.18
CA ARG A 253 27.68 -0.33 0.60
C ARG A 253 28.39 1.01 0.52
N LEU A 254 27.77 2.00 -0.12
CA LEU A 254 28.13 3.41 0.01
C LEU A 254 27.38 3.94 1.22
N LEU A 255 28.11 4.33 2.26
CA LEU A 255 27.53 4.66 3.57
C LEU A 255 27.20 6.15 3.69
N ARG A 256 28.15 7.04 3.34
CA ARG A 256 27.97 8.50 3.49
C ARG A 256 28.97 9.27 2.64
N ALA A 257 28.52 10.33 2.00
CA ALA A 257 29.35 11.37 1.40
C ALA A 257 29.48 12.57 2.33
N ASP A 258 30.58 13.31 2.22
CA ASP A 258 30.73 14.61 2.88
C ASP A 258 29.98 15.69 2.08
N ASN A 259 29.54 16.76 2.75
CA ASN A 259 28.69 17.80 2.18
C ASN A 259 29.41 18.64 1.08
N ASP A 260 30.73 18.57 1.02
CA ASP A 260 31.59 19.34 0.12
C ASP A 260 31.86 18.62 -1.22
N LEU A 261 31.20 17.50 -1.47
CA LEU A 261 31.37 16.73 -2.70
C LEU A 261 30.92 17.54 -3.92
N ASP A 262 31.86 18.00 -4.77
CA ASP A 262 31.58 18.92 -5.88
C ASP A 262 31.54 18.22 -7.25
N GLY A 263 30.73 18.77 -8.13
CA GLY A 263 30.69 18.43 -9.55
C GLY A 263 30.04 17.10 -9.88
N VAL A 264 30.80 16.18 -10.47
CA VAL A 264 30.35 14.84 -10.90
C VAL A 264 31.05 13.78 -10.06
N TYR A 265 30.28 12.94 -9.40
CA TYR A 265 30.83 11.82 -8.63
C TYR A 265 30.47 10.48 -9.27
N SER A 266 31.45 9.56 -9.35
CA SER A 266 31.24 8.21 -9.84
C SER A 266 31.37 7.21 -8.70
N ILE A 267 30.26 6.54 -8.39
CA ILE A 267 30.23 5.48 -7.35
C ILE A 267 31.15 4.33 -7.79
N LYS A 268 31.93 3.78 -6.85
CA LYS A 268 32.86 2.68 -7.11
C LYS A 268 32.13 1.44 -7.66
N LYS A 269 32.68 0.80 -8.68
CA LYS A 269 32.14 -0.44 -9.26
C LYS A 269 32.06 -1.55 -8.19
N GLY A 270 30.97 -2.31 -8.23
CA GLY A 270 30.76 -3.43 -7.29
C GLY A 270 29.96 -3.06 -6.06
N VAL A 271 29.67 -1.78 -5.82
CA VAL A 271 28.71 -1.31 -4.81
C VAL A 271 27.33 -1.89 -5.13
N LYS A 272 26.63 -2.38 -4.10
CA LYS A 272 25.30 -2.99 -4.17
C LYS A 272 24.22 -2.06 -3.65
N VAL A 273 24.54 -1.23 -2.66
CA VAL A 273 23.59 -0.39 -1.96
C VAL A 273 24.15 1.02 -1.79
N ILE A 274 23.33 2.01 -2.09
CA ILE A 274 23.48 3.39 -1.63
C ILE A 274 22.66 3.47 -0.34
N ALA A 275 23.30 3.71 0.78
CA ALA A 275 22.68 3.65 2.10
C ALA A 275 21.71 4.83 2.36
N ASN A 276 20.94 4.72 3.43
CA ASN A 276 20.08 5.80 3.90
C ASN A 276 20.90 7.08 4.17
N ASN A 277 20.39 8.23 3.73
CA ASN A 277 21.04 9.53 3.87
C ASN A 277 22.45 9.63 3.24
N ALA A 278 22.83 8.76 2.33
CA ALA A 278 24.20 8.66 1.83
C ALA A 278 24.76 9.95 1.22
N PHE A 279 23.93 10.72 0.50
CA PHE A 279 24.25 12.04 -0.07
C PHE A 279 23.36 13.14 0.46
N SER A 280 22.61 12.87 1.53
CA SER A 280 21.72 13.87 2.12
C SER A 280 22.51 15.11 2.49
N TRP A 281 21.97 16.31 2.15
CA TRP A 281 22.59 17.60 2.43
C TRP A 281 23.82 17.98 1.56
N CYS A 282 24.09 17.28 0.45
CA CYS A 282 25.06 17.75 -0.55
C CYS A 282 24.47 18.93 -1.37
N PHE A 283 24.14 20.03 -0.65
CA PHE A 283 23.25 21.11 -1.11
C PHE A 283 23.62 21.76 -2.44
N TYR A 284 24.88 22.24 -2.58
CA TYR A 284 25.21 23.22 -3.62
C TYR A 284 26.29 22.73 -4.59
N SER A 285 26.84 21.58 -4.40
CA SER A 285 28.06 21.15 -5.06
C SER A 285 27.86 19.96 -6.00
N LEU A 286 27.10 18.94 -5.61
CA LEU A 286 26.89 17.73 -6.41
C LEU A 286 25.94 18.01 -7.58
N LYS A 287 26.48 18.00 -8.82
CA LYS A 287 25.72 18.30 -10.05
C LYS A 287 25.21 17.05 -10.77
N SER A 288 25.96 15.97 -10.68
CA SER A 288 25.60 14.69 -11.29
C SER A 288 26.27 13.54 -10.56
N ILE A 289 25.64 12.36 -10.63
CA ILE A 289 26.17 11.13 -10.06
C ILE A 289 26.05 9.98 -11.05
N ILE A 290 27.10 9.16 -11.12
CA ILE A 290 27.14 7.96 -11.94
C ILE A 290 26.98 6.76 -11.03
N ILE A 291 25.86 6.06 -11.17
CA ILE A 291 25.53 4.85 -10.41
C ILE A 291 25.88 3.63 -11.26
N PRO A 292 26.74 2.72 -10.78
CA PRO A 292 27.10 1.51 -11.53
C PRO A 292 25.97 0.49 -11.55
N ASP A 293 25.92 -0.35 -12.60
CA ASP A 293 24.93 -1.42 -12.79
C ASP A 293 24.96 -2.51 -11.70
N SER A 294 25.91 -2.42 -10.77
CA SER A 294 25.98 -3.33 -9.62
C SER A 294 25.03 -2.92 -8.48
N VAL A 295 24.53 -1.68 -8.47
CA VAL A 295 23.63 -1.16 -7.43
C VAL A 295 22.25 -1.75 -7.59
N THR A 296 21.70 -2.29 -6.51
CA THR A 296 20.37 -2.92 -6.48
C THR A 296 19.37 -2.16 -5.62
N SER A 297 19.85 -1.27 -4.72
CA SER A 297 18.98 -0.53 -3.81
C SER A 297 19.52 0.87 -3.54
N ILE A 298 18.61 1.84 -3.52
CA ILE A 298 18.82 3.22 -3.08
C ILE A 298 18.03 3.39 -1.78
N GLY A 299 18.70 3.81 -0.72
CA GLY A 299 18.12 3.97 0.63
C GLY A 299 17.23 5.18 0.78
N ASP A 300 16.61 5.28 1.97
CA ASP A 300 15.75 6.38 2.33
C ASP A 300 16.56 7.68 2.44
N TYR A 301 16.02 8.79 1.93
CA TYR A 301 16.68 10.11 1.90
C TYR A 301 18.06 10.10 1.23
N ALA A 302 18.41 9.10 0.43
CA ALA A 302 19.76 8.92 -0.09
C ALA A 302 20.33 10.13 -0.81
N PHE A 303 19.50 10.89 -1.54
CA PHE A 303 19.83 12.13 -2.24
C PHE A 303 18.97 13.33 -1.80
N SER A 304 18.34 13.24 -0.62
CA SER A 304 17.53 14.33 -0.10
C SER A 304 18.35 15.61 0.03
N GLU A 305 17.75 16.77 -0.30
CA GLU A 305 18.36 18.09 -0.25
C GLU A 305 19.57 18.29 -1.19
N CYS A 306 19.72 17.45 -2.22
CA CYS A 306 20.72 17.67 -3.27
C CYS A 306 20.24 18.71 -4.27
N HIS A 307 20.14 19.98 -3.83
CA HIS A 307 19.53 21.06 -4.62
C HIS A 307 20.19 21.32 -5.97
N SER A 308 21.48 21.02 -6.13
CA SER A 308 22.23 21.23 -7.39
C SER A 308 22.22 20.04 -8.32
N LEU A 309 21.67 18.89 -7.94
CA LEU A 309 21.63 17.67 -8.74
C LEU A 309 20.73 17.88 -9.97
N LYS A 310 21.32 17.91 -11.17
CA LYS A 310 20.61 18.21 -12.43
C LYS A 310 20.11 16.96 -13.14
N SER A 311 20.87 15.89 -13.05
CA SER A 311 20.58 14.63 -13.71
C SER A 311 21.14 13.45 -12.93
N ILE A 312 20.42 12.35 -12.96
CA ILE A 312 20.84 11.08 -12.40
C ILE A 312 20.29 9.97 -13.30
N ASN A 313 21.14 8.99 -13.60
CA ASN A 313 20.70 7.78 -14.27
C ASN A 313 20.65 6.65 -13.25
N ILE A 314 19.47 6.07 -13.05
CA ILE A 314 19.25 4.92 -12.17
C ILE A 314 19.34 3.67 -13.05
N PRO A 315 20.30 2.75 -12.79
CA PRO A 315 20.46 1.55 -13.60
C PRO A 315 19.30 0.56 -13.41
N ASP A 316 19.04 -0.27 -14.43
CA ASP A 316 17.96 -1.27 -14.43
C ASP A 316 18.10 -2.34 -13.34
N SER A 317 19.29 -2.46 -12.75
CA SER A 317 19.56 -3.35 -11.60
C SER A 317 18.90 -2.89 -10.29
N VAL A 318 18.49 -1.61 -10.20
CA VAL A 318 17.86 -1.07 -8.99
C VAL A 318 16.42 -1.55 -8.90
N THR A 319 16.12 -2.24 -7.80
CA THR A 319 14.78 -2.79 -7.51
C THR A 319 14.04 -2.01 -6.44
N ARG A 320 14.76 -1.18 -5.63
CA ARG A 320 14.18 -0.35 -4.57
C ARG A 320 14.73 1.07 -4.61
N ILE A 321 13.83 2.03 -4.51
CA ILE A 321 14.12 3.45 -4.24
C ILE A 321 13.37 3.81 -2.95
N GLY A 322 14.11 4.24 -1.92
CA GLY A 322 13.56 4.47 -0.58
C GLY A 322 12.71 5.73 -0.44
N TYR A 323 12.13 5.90 0.76
CA TYR A 323 11.33 7.07 1.13
C TYR A 323 12.12 8.36 0.93
N SER A 324 11.47 9.36 0.34
CA SER A 324 12.07 10.70 0.15
C SER A 324 13.48 10.69 -0.46
N ALA A 325 13.81 9.65 -1.25
CA ALA A 325 15.16 9.45 -1.77
C ALA A 325 15.69 10.63 -2.58
N PHE A 326 14.83 11.38 -3.26
CA PHE A 326 15.16 12.58 -4.05
C PHE A 326 14.42 13.83 -3.56
N LYS A 327 13.96 13.84 -2.30
CA LYS A 327 13.27 14.98 -1.72
C LYS A 327 14.13 16.25 -1.88
N ASN A 328 13.50 17.36 -2.31
CA ASN A 328 14.12 18.67 -2.51
C ASN A 328 15.34 18.67 -3.47
N CYS A 329 15.40 17.75 -4.44
CA CYS A 329 16.32 17.83 -5.56
C CYS A 329 15.86 18.91 -6.55
N GLY A 330 15.89 20.19 -6.12
CA GLY A 330 15.23 21.31 -6.82
C GLY A 330 15.72 21.59 -8.25
N CYS A 331 16.92 21.17 -8.63
CA CYS A 331 17.48 21.33 -9.99
C CYS A 331 17.29 20.09 -10.87
N LEU A 332 16.71 18.98 -10.35
CA LEU A 332 16.52 17.75 -11.14
C LEU A 332 15.47 17.98 -12.21
N THR A 333 15.86 17.87 -13.50
CA THR A 333 14.97 18.20 -14.61
C THR A 333 14.24 17.02 -15.22
N SER A 334 14.83 15.84 -15.11
CA SER A 334 14.26 14.57 -15.60
C SER A 334 14.87 13.39 -14.89
N ILE A 335 14.10 12.32 -14.75
CA ILE A 335 14.54 11.04 -14.20
C ILE A 335 13.74 9.91 -14.85
N SER A 336 14.33 8.73 -14.98
CA SER A 336 13.66 7.52 -15.41
C SER A 336 13.68 6.50 -14.28
N ILE A 337 12.53 5.92 -13.99
CA ILE A 337 12.39 4.84 -13.02
C ILE A 337 12.69 3.51 -13.73
N PRO A 338 13.58 2.67 -13.18
CA PRO A 338 13.86 1.37 -13.76
C PRO A 338 12.65 0.43 -13.77
N PRO A 339 12.55 -0.46 -14.78
CA PRO A 339 11.42 -1.41 -14.87
C PRO A 339 11.38 -2.45 -13.75
N SER A 340 12.47 -2.58 -12.99
CA SER A 340 12.55 -3.46 -11.82
C SER A 340 11.93 -2.87 -10.56
N VAL A 341 11.61 -1.55 -10.56
CA VAL A 341 10.97 -0.86 -9.44
C VAL A 341 9.46 -1.05 -9.54
N THR A 342 8.84 -1.52 -8.46
CA THR A 342 7.39 -1.77 -8.41
C THR A 342 6.63 -0.74 -7.56
N THR A 343 7.33 0.03 -6.75
CA THR A 343 6.74 1.07 -5.88
C THR A 343 7.55 2.36 -5.95
N ILE A 344 6.84 3.49 -6.00
CA ILE A 344 7.39 4.82 -5.71
C ILE A 344 6.93 5.15 -4.30
N GLU A 345 7.86 5.34 -3.39
CA GLU A 345 7.58 5.47 -1.96
C GLU A 345 7.14 6.90 -1.58
N TYR A 346 6.75 7.09 -0.30
CA TYR A 346 6.37 8.39 0.26
C TYR A 346 7.42 9.46 -0.06
N GLY A 347 6.98 10.59 -0.60
CA GLY A 347 7.79 11.79 -0.82
C GLY A 347 9.02 11.61 -1.70
N THR A 348 9.10 10.52 -2.50
CA THR A 348 10.31 10.19 -3.27
C THR A 348 10.84 11.38 -4.08
N PHE A 349 9.96 12.18 -4.69
CA PHE A 349 10.31 13.36 -5.49
C PHE A 349 9.72 14.66 -4.94
N LEU A 350 9.31 14.68 -3.65
CA LEU A 350 8.77 15.87 -2.99
C LEU A 350 9.73 17.05 -3.17
N GLY A 351 9.23 18.20 -3.61
CA GLY A 351 10.04 19.43 -3.78
C GLY A 351 11.02 19.39 -4.96
N CYS A 352 10.85 18.48 -5.92
CA CYS A 352 11.64 18.49 -7.16
C CYS A 352 11.12 19.57 -8.12
N HIS A 353 11.28 20.85 -7.76
CA HIS A 353 10.64 21.99 -8.46
C HIS A 353 10.93 22.10 -9.94
N SER A 354 12.11 21.63 -10.41
CA SER A 354 12.53 21.69 -11.83
C SER A 354 12.17 20.45 -12.62
N LEU A 355 11.58 19.41 -12.00
CA LEU A 355 11.25 18.16 -12.65
C LEU A 355 10.14 18.38 -13.67
N ARG A 356 10.45 18.22 -14.97
CA ARG A 356 9.52 18.45 -16.09
C ARG A 356 8.88 17.18 -16.60
N ASN A 357 9.68 16.11 -16.62
CA ASN A 357 9.28 14.82 -17.14
C ASN A 357 9.83 13.71 -16.27
N ILE A 358 9.00 12.70 -16.04
CA ILE A 358 9.40 11.44 -15.41
C ILE A 358 8.81 10.28 -16.20
N ASN A 359 9.61 9.25 -16.43
CA ASN A 359 9.12 8.01 -17.01
C ASN A 359 8.89 7.00 -15.89
N ILE A 360 7.63 6.64 -15.67
CA ILE A 360 7.20 5.61 -14.71
C ILE A 360 6.84 4.36 -15.50
N PRO A 361 7.50 3.22 -15.26
CA PRO A 361 7.20 1.98 -15.96
C PRO A 361 5.86 1.38 -15.51
N ASP A 362 5.22 0.60 -16.38
CA ASP A 362 3.95 -0.08 -16.10
C ASP A 362 4.06 -1.14 -14.98
N THR A 363 5.27 -1.50 -14.56
CA THR A 363 5.55 -2.39 -13.42
C THR A 363 5.26 -1.75 -12.07
N VAL A 364 5.15 -0.41 -12.00
CA VAL A 364 4.82 0.28 -10.76
C VAL A 364 3.34 0.08 -10.44
N THR A 365 3.08 -0.48 -9.26
CA THR A 365 1.73 -0.79 -8.76
C THR A 365 1.27 0.18 -7.68
N ARG A 366 2.20 0.98 -7.11
CA ARG A 366 1.89 1.97 -6.07
C ARG A 366 2.74 3.22 -6.23
N ILE A 367 2.09 4.37 -6.12
CA ILE A 367 2.71 5.69 -5.97
C ILE A 367 2.28 6.22 -4.59
N GLY A 368 3.24 6.41 -3.69
CA GLY A 368 2.99 6.78 -2.30
C GLY A 368 2.57 8.24 -2.12
N ARG A 369 2.13 8.54 -0.90
CA ARG A 369 1.71 9.89 -0.48
C ARG A 369 2.79 10.91 -0.78
N SER A 370 2.39 12.10 -1.22
CA SER A 370 3.29 13.23 -1.51
C SER A 370 4.45 12.90 -2.46
N ALA A 371 4.35 11.83 -3.25
CA ALA A 371 5.46 11.35 -4.08
C ALA A 371 5.96 12.38 -5.09
N PHE A 372 5.08 13.24 -5.59
CA PHE A 372 5.35 14.33 -6.53
C PHE A 372 4.88 15.70 -6.01
N GLU A 373 4.65 15.81 -4.71
CA GLU A 373 4.28 17.08 -4.10
C GLU A 373 5.32 18.15 -4.41
N ASP A 374 4.83 19.35 -4.78
CA ASP A 374 5.64 20.52 -5.14
C ASP A 374 6.64 20.26 -6.31
N CYS A 375 6.29 19.33 -7.22
CA CYS A 375 6.94 19.22 -8.52
C CYS A 375 6.41 20.31 -9.45
N ALA A 376 6.69 21.58 -9.11
CA ALA A 376 6.07 22.78 -9.69
C ALA A 376 6.23 22.89 -11.24
N SER A 377 7.28 22.31 -11.81
CA SER A 377 7.54 22.32 -13.27
C SER A 377 7.01 21.09 -14.00
N LEU A 378 6.41 20.12 -13.32
CA LEU A 378 5.91 18.88 -13.94
C LEU A 378 4.75 19.19 -14.87
N THR A 379 4.91 18.94 -16.19
CA THR A 379 3.92 19.32 -17.20
C THR A 379 2.96 18.20 -17.58
N SER A 380 3.43 16.97 -17.48
CA SER A 380 2.67 15.74 -17.73
C SER A 380 3.30 14.56 -17.02
N ILE A 381 2.49 13.57 -16.69
CA ILE A 381 2.94 12.31 -16.10
C ILE A 381 2.05 11.17 -16.60
N ASN A 382 2.66 10.01 -16.82
CA ASN A 382 1.93 8.79 -17.14
C ASN A 382 1.69 8.01 -15.86
N ILE A 383 0.41 7.72 -15.58
CA ILE A 383 0.01 6.89 -14.43
C ILE A 383 -0.02 5.43 -14.89
N PRO A 384 0.69 4.52 -14.19
CA PRO A 384 0.68 3.10 -14.53
C PRO A 384 -0.73 2.50 -14.50
N PRO A 385 -1.05 1.60 -15.45
CA PRO A 385 -2.40 1.05 -15.59
C PRO A 385 -2.83 0.10 -14.46
N SER A 386 -1.91 -0.32 -13.61
CA SER A 386 -2.15 -1.17 -12.44
C SER A 386 -2.46 -0.39 -11.15
N LEU A 387 -2.36 0.96 -11.20
CA LEU A 387 -2.59 1.78 -10.01
C LEU A 387 -4.07 1.74 -9.61
N THR A 388 -4.35 1.55 -8.32
CA THR A 388 -5.72 1.48 -7.77
C THR A 388 -6.12 2.70 -6.97
N THR A 389 -5.15 3.50 -6.53
CA THR A 389 -5.35 4.68 -5.67
C THR A 389 -4.42 5.80 -6.10
N ILE A 390 -4.94 7.02 -6.15
CA ILE A 390 -4.12 8.24 -6.14
C ILE A 390 -4.04 8.67 -4.68
N GLU A 391 -2.91 8.44 -4.06
CA GLU A 391 -2.67 8.66 -2.62
C GLU A 391 -2.67 10.15 -2.24
N ASP A 392 -2.73 10.43 -0.91
CA ASP A 392 -2.79 11.80 -0.37
C ASP A 392 -1.65 12.67 -0.91
N GLY A 393 -2.00 13.87 -1.34
CA GLY A 393 -1.05 14.88 -1.79
C GLY A 393 -0.12 14.45 -2.94
N THR A 394 -0.42 13.34 -3.62
CA THR A 394 0.51 12.78 -4.64
C THR A 394 0.97 13.82 -5.65
N PHE A 395 0.08 14.72 -6.09
CA PHE A 395 0.39 15.82 -7.03
C PHE A 395 0.09 17.20 -6.44
N LEU A 396 0.08 17.34 -5.14
CA LEU A 396 -0.10 18.62 -4.45
C LEU A 396 0.91 19.64 -4.97
N CYS A 397 0.46 20.85 -5.31
CA CYS A 397 1.30 21.95 -5.83
C CYS A 397 2.05 21.63 -7.15
N CYS A 398 1.57 20.68 -7.95
CA CYS A 398 2.07 20.48 -9.32
C CYS A 398 1.55 21.58 -10.26
N HIS A 399 1.98 22.83 -10.04
CA HIS A 399 1.42 24.03 -10.67
C HIS A 399 1.44 24.04 -12.20
N SER A 400 2.39 23.33 -12.84
CA SER A 400 2.53 23.27 -14.30
C SER A 400 1.83 22.06 -14.94
N LEU A 401 1.23 21.15 -14.15
CA LEU A 401 0.57 19.95 -14.65
C LEU A 401 -0.67 20.33 -15.47
N ARG A 402 -0.66 20.00 -16.77
CA ARG A 402 -1.71 20.45 -17.71
C ARG A 402 -2.77 19.41 -17.99
N ASN A 403 -2.35 18.15 -18.11
CA ASN A 403 -3.20 17.03 -18.41
C ASN A 403 -2.68 15.81 -17.65
N ILE A 404 -3.59 15.00 -17.16
CA ILE A 404 -3.31 13.71 -16.56
C ILE A 404 -4.39 12.71 -16.97
N TYR A 405 -3.97 11.51 -17.30
CA TYR A 405 -4.87 10.39 -17.53
C TYR A 405 -4.88 9.52 -16.28
N ILE A 406 -6.05 9.34 -15.68
CA ILE A 406 -6.26 8.43 -14.53
C ILE A 406 -6.77 7.10 -15.10
N PRO A 407 -6.08 5.97 -14.86
CA PRO A 407 -6.50 4.66 -15.34
C PRO A 407 -7.86 4.22 -14.75
N ASP A 408 -8.60 3.40 -15.49
CA ASP A 408 -9.91 2.87 -15.05
C ASP A 408 -9.80 1.91 -13.84
N THR A 409 -8.59 1.48 -13.49
CA THR A 409 -8.30 0.68 -12.29
C THR A 409 -8.38 1.47 -11.00
N VAL A 410 -8.31 2.82 -11.07
CA VAL A 410 -8.34 3.68 -9.88
C VAL A 410 -9.73 3.69 -9.27
N THR A 411 -9.79 3.38 -7.98
CA THR A 411 -11.02 3.30 -7.19
C THR A 411 -11.17 4.43 -6.17
N SER A 412 -10.06 5.14 -5.85
CA SER A 412 -10.08 6.27 -4.93
C SER A 412 -9.07 7.35 -5.33
N ILE A 413 -9.46 8.59 -5.08
CA ILE A 413 -8.62 9.79 -5.14
C ILE A 413 -8.61 10.35 -3.73
N GLU A 414 -7.45 10.33 -3.07
CA GLU A 414 -7.31 10.67 -1.67
C GLU A 414 -7.14 12.18 -1.45
N ASP A 415 -6.93 12.57 -0.19
CA ASP A 415 -6.91 13.97 0.23
C ASP A 415 -5.80 14.76 -0.48
N TYR A 416 -6.11 15.98 -0.89
CA TYR A 416 -5.18 16.92 -1.56
C TYR A 416 -4.51 16.38 -2.83
N ALA A 417 -4.95 15.27 -3.39
CA ALA A 417 -4.25 14.54 -4.46
C ALA A 417 -3.86 15.40 -5.66
N PHE A 418 -4.70 16.39 -6.05
CA PHE A 418 -4.46 17.35 -7.12
C PHE A 418 -4.61 18.81 -6.66
N SER A 419 -4.54 19.04 -5.36
CA SER A 419 -4.65 20.39 -4.81
C SER A 419 -3.57 21.31 -5.42
N GLU A 420 -3.96 22.54 -5.77
CA GLU A 420 -3.12 23.56 -6.43
C GLU A 420 -2.47 23.11 -7.75
N CYS A 421 -3.04 22.17 -8.46
CA CYS A 421 -2.68 21.92 -9.86
C CYS A 421 -3.22 23.04 -10.76
N ASN A 422 -2.65 24.24 -10.63
CA ASN A 422 -3.18 25.49 -11.19
C ASN A 422 -3.28 25.53 -12.72
N SER A 423 -2.47 24.73 -13.44
CA SER A 423 -2.48 24.64 -14.90
C SER A 423 -3.31 23.47 -15.45
N LEU A 424 -3.90 22.64 -14.58
CA LEU A 424 -4.67 21.46 -14.99
C LEU A 424 -5.95 21.90 -15.70
N LYS A 425 -6.06 21.57 -16.98
CA LYS A 425 -7.19 22.00 -17.84
C LYS A 425 -8.28 20.96 -17.93
N ASN A 426 -7.89 19.69 -17.98
CA ASN A 426 -8.82 18.59 -18.16
C ASN A 426 -8.41 17.44 -17.26
N ILE A 427 -9.39 16.84 -16.62
CA ILE A 427 -9.24 15.59 -15.88
C ILE A 427 -10.50 14.76 -16.09
N ASN A 428 -10.31 13.47 -16.32
CA ASN A 428 -11.39 12.52 -16.34
C ASN A 428 -11.28 11.64 -15.08
N ILE A 429 -12.31 11.66 -14.25
CA ILE A 429 -12.41 10.77 -13.09
C ILE A 429 -13.07 9.47 -13.58
N PRO A 430 -12.38 8.32 -13.49
CA PRO A 430 -12.91 7.05 -13.99
C PRO A 430 -14.18 6.58 -13.27
N ASN A 431 -15.02 5.80 -13.97
CA ASN A 431 -16.22 5.21 -13.39
C ASN A 431 -15.95 4.12 -12.33
N GLY A 432 -14.69 3.79 -12.04
CA GLY A 432 -14.29 2.94 -10.92
C GLY A 432 -14.17 3.69 -9.59
N VAL A 433 -14.02 5.02 -9.62
CA VAL A 433 -13.79 5.85 -8.44
C VAL A 433 -15.03 5.92 -7.56
N THR A 434 -14.90 5.55 -6.29
CA THR A 434 -15.97 5.55 -5.29
C THR A 434 -15.79 6.63 -4.22
N TRP A 435 -14.57 7.15 -4.05
CA TRP A 435 -14.20 8.16 -3.07
C TRP A 435 -13.38 9.29 -3.71
N ILE A 436 -13.70 10.54 -3.35
CA ILE A 436 -12.92 11.75 -3.65
C ILE A 436 -12.63 12.43 -2.32
N GLY A 437 -11.37 12.53 -1.95
CA GLY A 437 -10.88 13.01 -0.66
C GLY A 437 -11.02 14.52 -0.42
N ASP A 438 -10.59 14.92 0.77
CA ASP A 438 -10.61 16.31 1.22
C ASP A 438 -9.78 17.20 0.31
N SER A 439 -10.35 18.32 -0.13
CA SER A 439 -9.63 19.31 -0.95
C SER A 439 -8.88 18.72 -2.17
N ALA A 440 -9.32 17.57 -2.69
CA ALA A 440 -8.61 16.83 -3.73
C ALA A 440 -8.32 17.66 -5.00
N PHE A 441 -9.15 18.65 -5.33
CA PHE A 441 -9.01 19.57 -6.47
C PHE A 441 -9.00 21.04 -6.03
N PHE A 442 -8.58 21.32 -4.80
CA PHE A 442 -8.51 22.66 -4.24
C PHE A 442 -7.67 23.56 -5.14
N TYR A 443 -8.17 24.76 -5.47
CA TYR A 443 -7.52 25.76 -6.33
C TYR A 443 -7.02 25.24 -7.69
N CYS A 444 -7.65 24.23 -8.30
CA CYS A 444 -7.41 23.87 -9.70
C CYS A 444 -7.99 24.94 -10.65
N ASN A 445 -7.34 26.12 -10.69
CA ASN A 445 -7.90 27.34 -11.29
C ASN A 445 -8.10 27.29 -12.80
N SER A 446 -7.33 26.47 -13.53
CA SER A 446 -7.42 26.33 -14.99
C SER A 446 -8.40 25.25 -15.44
N LEU A 447 -8.97 24.50 -14.52
CA LEU A 447 -9.85 23.38 -14.85
C LEU A 447 -11.14 23.90 -15.48
N ILE A 448 -11.45 23.40 -16.69
CA ILE A 448 -12.59 23.88 -17.47
C ILE A 448 -13.88 23.21 -16.99
N SER A 449 -13.83 21.89 -16.82
CA SER A 449 -14.96 21.10 -16.35
C SER A 449 -14.49 19.90 -15.55
N ILE A 450 -15.32 19.44 -14.63
CA ILE A 450 -15.09 18.20 -13.86
C ILE A 450 -16.44 17.48 -13.67
N THR A 451 -16.40 16.16 -13.81
CA THR A 451 -17.59 15.32 -13.61
C THR A 451 -17.39 14.44 -12.38
N ILE A 452 -18.37 14.44 -11.48
CA ILE A 452 -18.50 13.44 -10.42
C ILE A 452 -19.16 12.21 -11.04
N PRO A 453 -18.45 11.09 -11.27
CA PRO A 453 -19.03 9.94 -11.95
C PRO A 453 -20.09 9.23 -11.10
N SER A 454 -20.91 8.43 -11.74
CA SER A 454 -22.02 7.71 -11.10
C SER A 454 -21.58 6.69 -10.02
N SER A 455 -20.33 6.29 -10.02
CA SER A 455 -19.73 5.37 -9.06
C SER A 455 -19.38 6.02 -7.71
N VAL A 456 -19.19 7.35 -7.66
CA VAL A 456 -18.80 8.04 -6.42
C VAL A 456 -19.96 8.01 -5.44
N ILE A 457 -19.70 7.45 -4.27
CA ILE A 457 -20.67 7.30 -3.18
C ILE A 457 -20.39 8.20 -1.99
N ALA A 458 -19.16 8.69 -1.87
CA ALA A 458 -18.74 9.58 -0.79
C ALA A 458 -17.72 10.60 -1.30
N ILE A 459 -17.71 11.78 -0.67
CA ILE A 459 -16.82 12.91 -0.96
C ILE A 459 -16.36 13.47 0.38
N GLY A 460 -15.08 13.82 0.46
CA GLY A 460 -14.48 14.51 1.61
C GLY A 460 -14.86 15.98 1.69
N ILE A 461 -14.13 16.72 2.51
CA ILE A 461 -14.36 18.14 2.80
C ILE A 461 -14.08 18.97 1.55
N ASN A 462 -15.11 19.56 1.02
CA ASN A 462 -15.10 20.52 -0.09
C ASN A 462 -13.98 20.29 -1.14
N PRO A 463 -13.96 19.15 -1.84
CA PRO A 463 -12.85 18.78 -2.71
C PRO A 463 -12.64 19.74 -3.88
N PHE A 464 -13.60 20.59 -4.18
CA PHE A 464 -13.60 21.54 -5.31
C PHE A 464 -13.47 22.99 -4.87
N CYS A 465 -13.08 23.28 -3.61
CA CYS A 465 -12.91 24.63 -3.11
C CYS A 465 -11.94 25.43 -3.99
N GLY A 466 -12.28 26.66 -4.33
CA GLY A 466 -11.47 27.52 -5.19
C GLY A 466 -11.35 27.05 -6.65
N CYS A 467 -11.90 25.90 -7.01
CA CYS A 467 -11.92 25.39 -8.37
C CYS A 467 -13.11 25.99 -9.16
N HIS A 468 -12.82 26.67 -10.27
CA HIS A 468 -13.84 27.37 -11.07
C HIS A 468 -14.42 26.53 -12.22
N ALA A 469 -14.09 25.24 -12.28
CA ALA A 469 -14.57 24.31 -13.30
C ALA A 469 -16.10 24.22 -13.33
N ASP A 470 -16.67 24.00 -14.51
CA ASP A 470 -18.06 23.59 -14.63
C ASP A 470 -18.23 22.19 -14.04
N LEU A 471 -18.98 22.09 -12.93
CA LEU A 471 -19.19 20.83 -12.22
C LEU A 471 -20.41 20.12 -12.77
N LYS A 472 -20.23 18.88 -13.20
CA LYS A 472 -21.30 17.97 -13.57
C LYS A 472 -21.40 16.84 -12.54
N ASN A 473 -22.58 16.59 -12.03
CA ASN A 473 -22.82 15.47 -11.12
C ASN A 473 -23.61 14.36 -11.82
N GLU A 474 -23.04 13.17 -11.90
CA GLU A 474 -23.70 11.95 -12.39
C GLU A 474 -23.98 10.96 -11.23
N SER A 475 -23.44 11.23 -10.03
CA SER A 475 -23.68 10.40 -8.86
C SER A 475 -25.10 10.59 -8.31
N LYS A 476 -25.68 9.49 -7.86
CA LYS A 476 -26.98 9.48 -7.14
C LYS A 476 -26.82 9.76 -5.64
N ALA A 477 -25.59 9.85 -5.14
CA ALA A 477 -25.31 10.16 -3.74
C ALA A 477 -25.38 11.65 -3.42
N PHE A 478 -25.44 12.52 -4.46
CA PHE A 478 -25.40 13.98 -4.32
C PHE A 478 -26.44 14.65 -5.20
N ILE A 479 -26.84 15.86 -4.81
CA ILE A 479 -27.65 16.78 -5.60
C ILE A 479 -26.78 18.00 -5.92
N TYR A 480 -26.70 18.40 -7.18
CA TYR A 480 -26.01 19.62 -7.60
C TYR A 480 -27.01 20.56 -8.30
N GLU A 481 -27.31 21.67 -7.65
CA GLU A 481 -28.28 22.66 -8.13
C GLU A 481 -27.76 24.07 -7.84
N HIS A 482 -27.94 25.01 -8.78
CA HIS A 482 -27.58 26.41 -8.61
C HIS A 482 -26.15 26.64 -8.10
N ASN A 483 -25.22 25.82 -8.59
CA ASN A 483 -23.82 25.82 -8.16
C ASN A 483 -23.62 25.49 -6.67
N VAL A 484 -24.50 24.72 -6.08
CA VAL A 484 -24.35 24.18 -4.71
C VAL A 484 -24.48 22.67 -4.75
N LEU A 485 -23.51 22.02 -4.13
CA LEU A 485 -23.47 20.57 -3.96
C LEU A 485 -24.04 20.20 -2.59
N PHE A 486 -25.03 19.33 -2.59
CA PHE A 486 -25.71 18.82 -1.40
C PHE A 486 -25.54 17.30 -1.30
N ASN A 487 -25.75 16.77 -0.09
CA ASN A 487 -25.98 15.34 0.09
C ASN A 487 -27.28 14.90 -0.62
N LYS A 488 -27.48 13.58 -0.73
CA LYS A 488 -28.61 12.96 -1.44
C LYS A 488 -29.99 13.48 -1.01
N ASP A 489 -30.17 13.76 0.27
CA ASP A 489 -31.46 14.16 0.85
C ASP A 489 -31.62 15.68 0.91
N LYS A 490 -30.66 16.43 0.40
CA LYS A 490 -30.59 17.91 0.41
C LYS A 490 -30.69 18.52 1.81
N THR A 491 -30.19 17.77 2.81
CA THR A 491 -30.16 18.20 4.21
C THR A 491 -28.82 18.80 4.62
N THR A 492 -27.76 18.58 3.85
CA THR A 492 -26.43 19.11 4.14
C THR A 492 -25.82 19.76 2.90
N ILE A 493 -25.30 20.99 3.05
CA ILE A 493 -24.46 21.64 2.04
C ILE A 493 -23.05 21.07 2.16
N ILE A 494 -22.51 20.55 1.04
CA ILE A 494 -21.15 20.00 0.95
C ILE A 494 -20.19 21.05 0.37
N SER A 495 -20.61 21.77 -0.68
CA SER A 495 -19.77 22.78 -1.33
C SER A 495 -20.64 23.85 -2.00
N TYR A 496 -20.46 25.10 -1.57
CA TYR A 496 -21.01 26.27 -2.21
C TYR A 496 -20.03 26.79 -3.26
N ARG A 497 -20.46 26.82 -4.52
CA ARG A 497 -19.63 27.18 -5.68
C ARG A 497 -20.20 28.38 -6.46
N ALA A 498 -21.33 28.92 -6.02
CA ALA A 498 -21.91 30.12 -6.61
C ALA A 498 -21.06 31.36 -6.27
N LYS A 499 -21.18 32.38 -7.11
CA LYS A 499 -20.46 33.68 -6.93
C LYS A 499 -21.39 34.77 -6.47
N ASP A 500 -22.54 34.42 -5.89
CA ASP A 500 -23.50 35.39 -5.42
C ASP A 500 -22.99 36.11 -4.17
N ALA A 501 -23.22 37.42 -4.09
CA ALA A 501 -22.88 38.21 -2.92
C ALA A 501 -23.81 37.91 -1.74
N ASN A 502 -25.02 37.46 -2.01
CA ASN A 502 -26.05 37.16 -1.01
C ASN A 502 -26.60 35.77 -1.29
N TYR A 503 -26.65 34.91 -0.30
CA TYR A 503 -27.19 33.56 -0.43
C TYR A 503 -28.21 33.25 0.66
N VAL A 504 -29.28 32.59 0.26
CA VAL A 504 -30.30 32.09 1.18
C VAL A 504 -30.24 30.58 1.18
N ILE A 505 -29.91 30.00 2.31
CA ILE A 505 -29.88 28.54 2.48
C ILE A 505 -31.31 28.00 2.42
N PRO A 506 -31.57 26.93 1.65
CA PRO A 506 -32.92 26.34 1.58
C PRO A 506 -33.36 25.75 2.94
N ASP A 507 -34.68 25.84 3.22
CA ASP A 507 -35.27 25.32 4.47
C ASP A 507 -35.17 23.81 4.65
N SER A 508 -34.81 23.06 3.59
CA SER A 508 -34.53 21.63 3.68
C SER A 508 -33.17 21.30 4.35
N VAL A 509 -32.27 22.29 4.44
CA VAL A 509 -30.93 22.11 4.98
C VAL A 509 -30.98 22.12 6.49
N THR A 510 -30.43 21.07 7.12
CA THR A 510 -30.34 20.90 8.58
C THR A 510 -28.90 21.03 9.09
N GLY A 511 -27.91 20.98 8.20
CA GLY A 511 -26.50 21.13 8.54
C GLY A 511 -25.70 21.84 7.46
N ILE A 512 -24.77 22.69 7.88
CA ILE A 512 -23.74 23.27 7.01
C ILE A 512 -22.50 22.39 7.17
N GLY A 513 -22.11 21.68 6.11
CA GLY A 513 -21.02 20.72 6.13
C GLY A 513 -19.66 21.38 6.34
N ASP A 514 -18.67 20.57 6.64
CA ASP A 514 -17.29 20.99 6.84
C ASP A 514 -16.76 21.66 5.56
N GLY A 515 -16.14 22.83 5.72
CA GLY A 515 -15.60 23.62 4.61
C GLY A 515 -16.61 24.06 3.56
N ALA A 516 -17.92 23.94 3.79
CA ALA A 516 -18.95 24.14 2.76
C ALA A 516 -18.87 25.49 2.03
N PHE A 517 -18.51 26.56 2.72
CA PHE A 517 -18.31 27.92 2.19
C PHE A 517 -16.83 28.37 2.29
N LEU A 518 -15.89 27.44 2.46
CA LEU A 518 -14.47 27.76 2.58
C LEU A 518 -14.00 28.65 1.41
N GLY A 519 -13.41 29.80 1.72
CA GLY A 519 -12.84 30.72 0.74
C GLY A 519 -13.88 31.40 -0.18
N CYS A 520 -15.17 31.46 0.21
CA CYS A 520 -16.22 32.11 -0.57
C CYS A 520 -16.09 33.64 -0.53
N ASN A 521 -15.07 34.18 -1.21
CA ASN A 521 -14.76 35.61 -1.23
C ASN A 521 -15.78 36.50 -1.94
N SER A 522 -16.77 35.95 -2.65
CA SER A 522 -17.89 36.73 -3.22
C SER A 522 -19.01 36.99 -2.21
N LEU A 523 -19.10 36.16 -1.15
CA LEU A 523 -20.21 36.18 -0.21
C LEU A 523 -20.09 37.34 0.77
N THR A 524 -21.04 38.25 0.75
CA THR A 524 -21.12 39.42 1.66
C THR A 524 -22.18 39.24 2.75
N SER A 525 -23.22 38.44 2.46
CA SER A 525 -24.24 38.09 3.44
C SER A 525 -24.85 36.72 3.16
N ILE A 526 -25.31 36.06 4.21
CA ILE A 526 -25.96 34.76 4.15
C ILE A 526 -27.15 34.71 5.10
N ILE A 527 -28.26 34.10 4.67
CA ILE A 527 -29.38 33.80 5.53
C ILE A 527 -29.42 32.32 5.82
N ILE A 528 -29.33 31.99 7.10
CA ILE A 528 -29.37 30.62 7.62
C ILE A 528 -30.78 30.38 8.17
N PRO A 529 -31.53 29.38 7.68
CA PRO A 529 -32.88 29.09 8.15
C PRO A 529 -32.88 28.38 9.50
N ASP A 530 -34.03 28.42 10.18
CA ASP A 530 -34.25 27.78 11.49
C ASP A 530 -34.20 26.23 11.44
N SER A 531 -34.09 25.64 10.26
CA SER A 531 -33.86 24.21 10.08
C SER A 531 -32.41 23.76 10.37
N VAL A 532 -31.44 24.70 10.30
CA VAL A 532 -30.02 24.39 10.49
C VAL A 532 -29.71 24.22 11.98
N THR A 533 -29.15 23.09 12.36
CA THR A 533 -28.82 22.73 13.75
C THR A 533 -27.31 22.71 14.06
N SER A 534 -26.45 22.65 13.01
CA SER A 534 -25.00 22.62 13.16
C SER A 534 -24.28 23.36 12.04
N ILE A 535 -23.14 23.95 12.41
CA ILE A 535 -22.17 24.57 11.49
C ILE A 535 -20.87 23.79 11.63
N GLY A 536 -20.41 23.19 10.53
CA GLY A 536 -19.26 22.31 10.48
C GLY A 536 -17.91 23.02 10.65
N TRP A 537 -16.86 22.23 10.70
CA TRP A 537 -15.47 22.65 10.72
C TRP A 537 -15.13 23.46 9.46
N LEU A 538 -14.37 24.58 9.60
CA LEU A 538 -14.01 25.49 8.49
C LEU A 538 -15.20 25.97 7.62
N ALA A 539 -16.43 25.84 8.07
CA ALA A 539 -17.61 26.01 7.22
C ALA A 539 -17.63 27.34 6.46
N PHE A 540 -17.22 28.44 7.09
CA PHE A 540 -17.10 29.78 6.52
C PHE A 540 -15.68 30.35 6.58
N ALA A 541 -14.66 29.50 6.79
CA ALA A 541 -13.30 30.01 6.90
C ALA A 541 -12.89 30.76 5.64
N TYR A 542 -12.14 31.84 5.81
CA TYR A 542 -11.71 32.75 4.74
C TYR A 542 -12.83 33.34 3.88
N CYS A 543 -14.04 33.45 4.38
CA CYS A 543 -15.08 34.30 3.77
C CYS A 543 -14.75 35.79 4.01
N ASN A 544 -13.69 36.28 3.35
CA ASN A 544 -13.08 37.58 3.66
C ASN A 544 -14.00 38.79 3.47
N PHE A 545 -15.09 38.68 2.71
CA PHE A 545 -16.04 39.75 2.47
C PHE A 545 -17.36 39.59 3.22
N LEU A 546 -17.54 38.54 3.99
CA LEU A 546 -18.70 38.33 4.85
C LEU A 546 -18.69 39.40 5.97
N THR A 547 -19.70 40.30 5.97
CA THR A 547 -19.72 41.44 6.89
C THR A 547 -20.54 41.18 8.14
N SER A 548 -21.56 40.34 8.04
CA SER A 548 -22.44 39.98 9.15
C SER A 548 -23.05 38.59 8.94
N ILE A 549 -23.33 37.92 10.03
CA ILE A 549 -24.06 36.65 10.01
C ILE A 549 -24.97 36.57 11.23
N ASN A 550 -26.17 36.05 11.01
CA ASN A 550 -27.11 35.74 12.08
C ASN A 550 -27.23 34.22 12.21
N ILE A 551 -26.86 33.70 13.37
CA ILE A 551 -26.99 32.28 13.69
C ILE A 551 -28.40 32.05 14.27
N PRO A 552 -29.21 31.14 13.69
CA PRO A 552 -30.57 30.90 14.19
C PRO A 552 -30.58 30.12 15.51
N ASP A 553 -31.69 30.23 16.24
CA ASP A 553 -31.88 29.59 17.56
C ASP A 553 -31.87 28.04 17.52
N SER A 554 -31.95 27.47 16.34
CA SER A 554 -31.84 26.02 16.11
C SER A 554 -30.41 25.49 16.20
N VAL A 555 -29.38 26.34 16.02
CA VAL A 555 -27.97 25.94 16.03
C VAL A 555 -27.50 25.70 17.46
N THR A 556 -26.90 24.54 17.71
CA THR A 556 -26.38 24.14 19.01
C THR A 556 -24.86 24.09 19.08
N THR A 557 -24.20 23.88 17.92
CA THR A 557 -22.74 23.71 17.83
C THR A 557 -22.16 24.48 16.63
N ILE A 558 -20.98 25.08 16.86
CA ILE A 558 -20.13 25.70 15.84
C ILE A 558 -18.77 25.01 15.87
N GLY A 559 -18.38 24.44 14.74
CA GLY A 559 -17.16 23.63 14.62
C GLY A 559 -15.87 24.45 14.69
N ASN A 560 -14.76 23.73 14.79
CA ASN A 560 -13.41 24.27 14.80
C ASN A 560 -13.19 25.20 13.57
N SER A 561 -12.54 26.36 13.78
CA SER A 561 -12.19 27.31 12.72
C SER A 561 -13.36 27.71 11.81
N ALA A 562 -14.60 27.57 12.23
CA ALA A 562 -15.77 27.75 11.38
C ALA A 562 -15.83 29.11 10.68
N PHE A 563 -15.32 30.17 11.31
CA PHE A 563 -15.22 31.54 10.77
C PHE A 563 -13.77 32.05 10.75
N TYR A 564 -12.80 31.15 10.76
CA TYR A 564 -11.39 31.51 10.72
C TYR A 564 -11.09 32.43 9.54
N GLY A 565 -10.37 33.54 9.77
CA GLY A 565 -9.98 34.47 8.71
C GLY A 565 -11.12 35.24 8.05
N CYS A 566 -12.30 35.35 8.67
CA CYS A 566 -13.40 36.21 8.19
C CYS A 566 -13.07 37.69 8.47
N LYS A 567 -12.13 38.27 7.71
CA LYS A 567 -11.51 39.60 7.99
C LYS A 567 -12.48 40.76 7.98
N SER A 568 -13.59 40.70 7.25
CA SER A 568 -14.62 41.76 7.18
C SER A 568 -15.79 41.57 8.14
N LEU A 569 -15.81 40.50 8.93
CA LEU A 569 -16.91 40.21 9.85
C LEU A 569 -16.94 41.24 10.99
N THR A 570 -17.92 42.14 10.94
CA THR A 570 -18.07 43.21 11.93
C THR A 570 -19.07 42.88 13.03
N SER A 571 -20.05 42.01 12.71
CA SER A 571 -21.09 41.59 13.63
C SER A 571 -21.49 40.16 13.44
N ILE A 572 -21.74 39.48 14.53
CA ILE A 572 -22.30 38.13 14.58
C ILE A 572 -23.30 38.08 15.74
N ASN A 573 -24.47 37.50 15.47
CA ASN A 573 -25.42 37.18 16.52
C ASN A 573 -25.31 35.68 16.83
N ILE A 574 -24.93 35.33 18.05
CA ILE A 574 -24.81 33.95 18.54
C ILE A 574 -25.91 33.74 19.59
N PRO A 575 -26.95 32.97 19.31
CA PRO A 575 -28.08 32.76 20.22
C PRO A 575 -27.65 31.91 21.45
N ASP A 576 -28.51 31.92 22.47
CA ASP A 576 -28.26 31.16 23.72
C ASP A 576 -28.31 29.64 23.52
N SER A 577 -28.94 29.18 22.44
CA SER A 577 -28.97 27.77 22.04
C SER A 577 -27.60 27.18 21.69
N VAL A 578 -26.65 28.01 21.25
CA VAL A 578 -25.30 27.57 21.00
C VAL A 578 -24.59 27.28 22.33
N THR A 579 -24.37 26.00 22.57
CA THR A 579 -23.74 25.50 23.81
C THR A 579 -22.25 25.21 23.66
N SER A 580 -21.77 25.04 22.42
CA SER A 580 -20.37 24.75 22.14
C SER A 580 -19.88 25.49 20.91
N ILE A 581 -18.72 26.14 21.04
CA ILE A 581 -17.91 26.67 19.93
C ILE A 581 -16.52 26.09 20.08
N GLU A 582 -16.00 25.48 19.01
CA GLU A 582 -14.71 24.81 19.04
C GLU A 582 -13.54 25.77 18.81
N TYR A 583 -12.32 25.22 18.82
CA TYR A 583 -11.05 25.96 18.73
C TYR A 583 -11.01 26.91 17.53
N CYS A 584 -10.32 28.05 17.66
CA CYS A 584 -10.01 28.99 16.59
C CYS A 584 -11.23 29.45 15.75
N ALA A 585 -12.47 29.22 16.21
CA ALA A 585 -13.67 29.46 15.40
C ALA A 585 -13.74 30.90 14.85
N PHE A 586 -13.13 31.90 15.55
CA PHE A 586 -13.10 33.32 15.17
C PHE A 586 -11.68 33.87 15.09
N GLU A 587 -10.68 33.06 15.00
CA GLU A 587 -9.30 33.50 14.81
C GLU A 587 -9.18 34.29 13.50
N GLU A 588 -8.33 35.33 13.46
CA GLU A 588 -8.21 36.27 12.35
C GLU A 588 -9.52 37.01 11.94
N CYS A 589 -10.56 37.05 12.77
CA CYS A 589 -11.71 37.93 12.58
C CYS A 589 -11.39 39.36 13.07
N ASP A 590 -10.54 40.07 12.32
CA ASP A 590 -9.94 41.35 12.78
C ASP A 590 -10.97 42.48 12.91
N SER A 591 -12.03 42.47 12.14
CA SER A 591 -13.08 43.50 12.11
C SER A 591 -14.14 43.37 13.21
N LEU A 592 -14.15 42.28 13.99
CA LEU A 592 -15.05 42.16 15.14
C LEU A 592 -14.69 43.19 16.21
N SER A 593 -15.71 43.93 16.69
CA SER A 593 -15.49 44.95 17.71
C SER A 593 -14.97 44.32 19.02
N PRO A 594 -14.17 45.07 19.82
CA PRO A 594 -13.69 44.58 21.11
C PRO A 594 -14.80 44.13 22.06
N GLN A 595 -15.98 44.73 21.97
CA GLN A 595 -17.13 44.36 22.78
C GLN A 595 -17.66 42.97 22.35
N VAL A 596 -17.84 42.73 21.04
CA VAL A 596 -18.31 41.43 20.53
C VAL A 596 -17.31 40.32 20.85
N LYS A 597 -16.00 40.60 20.71
CA LYS A 597 -14.95 39.65 21.12
C LYS A 597 -15.03 39.31 22.61
N SER A 598 -15.19 40.35 23.46
CA SER A 598 -15.32 40.14 24.90
C SER A 598 -16.54 39.32 25.30
N ASP A 599 -17.69 39.55 24.64
CA ASP A 599 -18.92 38.82 24.93
C ASP A 599 -18.80 37.34 24.51
N ILE A 600 -18.14 37.06 23.38
CA ILE A 600 -17.87 35.69 22.91
C ILE A 600 -16.90 34.99 23.87
N ILE A 601 -15.81 35.64 24.25
CA ILE A 601 -14.81 35.09 25.21
C ILE A 601 -15.46 34.81 26.57
N GLN A 602 -16.34 35.66 27.04
CA GLN A 602 -17.04 35.45 28.30
C GLN A 602 -17.93 34.21 28.29
N ARG A 603 -18.54 33.88 27.13
CA ARG A 603 -19.44 32.72 27.01
C ARG A 603 -18.71 31.42 26.73
N PHE A 604 -17.65 31.44 25.92
CA PHE A 604 -17.04 30.26 25.33
C PHE A 604 -15.54 30.10 25.61
N GLY A 605 -14.93 31.08 26.27
CA GLY A 605 -13.47 31.09 26.52
C GLY A 605 -12.69 31.74 25.39
N ASP A 606 -11.44 32.01 25.62
CA ASP A 606 -10.52 32.65 24.65
C ASP A 606 -10.02 31.69 23.57
N ILE A 607 -10.14 30.40 23.80
CA ILE A 607 -9.78 29.32 22.88
C ILE A 607 -10.46 29.47 21.49
N VAL A 608 -11.59 30.14 21.41
CA VAL A 608 -12.30 30.38 20.13
C VAL A 608 -11.61 31.44 19.26
N PHE A 609 -10.66 32.22 19.83
CA PHE A 609 -9.85 33.21 19.11
C PHE A 609 -8.37 32.87 19.04
N TYR A 610 -7.91 31.90 19.84
CA TYR A 610 -6.50 31.55 19.94
C TYR A 610 -6.40 30.03 20.00
N GLY A 611 -5.67 29.41 19.06
CA GLY A 611 -5.31 28.00 19.13
C GLY A 611 -4.18 27.78 20.17
N GLU A 612 -4.14 26.63 20.81
CA GLU A 612 -2.89 26.18 21.45
C GLU A 612 -1.85 25.96 20.34
N GLU A 613 -0.56 26.28 20.61
CA GLU A 613 0.54 26.10 19.63
C GLU A 613 0.67 24.68 19.07
N ASP A 614 -0.16 23.74 19.53
CA ASP A 614 -0.20 22.33 19.20
C ASP A 614 -1.30 21.90 18.21
N ASP A 615 -2.03 22.84 17.56
CA ASP A 615 -3.09 22.46 16.62
C ASP A 615 -2.51 21.67 15.43
N TRP A 616 -2.92 20.39 15.36
CA TRP A 616 -2.49 19.42 14.34
C TRP A 616 -2.75 19.91 12.91
N PHE A 617 -3.84 20.70 12.70
CA PHE A 617 -4.19 21.22 11.39
C PHE A 617 -3.22 22.31 10.91
N LEU A 618 -2.85 23.24 11.81
CA LEU A 618 -1.85 24.28 11.49
C LEU A 618 -0.44 23.69 11.28
N ARG A 619 -0.13 22.53 11.88
CA ARG A 619 1.14 21.83 11.68
C ARG A 619 1.15 20.91 10.46
N ASN A 620 0.00 20.39 10.02
CA ASN A 620 -0.10 19.42 8.93
C ASN A 620 -0.73 19.97 7.64
N CYS A 621 -1.38 21.15 7.70
CA CYS A 621 -1.44 21.99 6.51
C CYS A 621 -0.06 22.64 6.40
N PRO A 622 0.74 22.36 5.36
CA PRO A 622 2.03 23.02 5.18
C PRO A 622 1.83 24.53 5.33
N ASP A 623 2.80 25.24 5.93
CA ASP A 623 2.86 26.73 5.99
C ASP A 623 2.53 27.41 4.66
N TYR A 624 2.55 26.66 3.59
CA TYR A 624 2.15 26.95 2.24
C TYR A 624 0.67 27.34 2.07
N PHE A 625 -0.25 26.72 2.82
CA PHE A 625 -1.68 27.04 2.77
C PHE A 625 -1.97 28.41 3.40
N ILE A 626 -1.33 28.72 4.51
CA ILE A 626 -1.59 29.94 5.29
C ILE A 626 -0.93 31.16 4.65
N HIS A 627 0.30 31.04 4.13
CA HIS A 627 1.04 32.19 3.58
C HIS A 627 0.59 32.62 2.18
N ARG A 628 -0.04 31.76 1.38
CA ARG A 628 -0.52 32.12 0.02
C ARG A 628 -1.94 32.68 -0.04
N ILE A 629 -2.79 32.39 0.94
CA ILE A 629 -4.10 33.06 1.04
C ILE A 629 -3.91 34.55 1.40
N HIS A 630 -2.79 34.94 2.01
CA HIS A 630 -2.44 36.33 2.33
C HIS A 630 -1.80 37.12 1.17
N GLY A 631 -1.54 36.51 0.02
CA GLY A 631 -0.79 37.09 -1.10
C GLY A 631 -1.61 37.58 -2.29
N PHE A 632 -2.90 37.84 -2.13
CA PHE A 632 -3.75 38.52 -3.14
C PHE A 632 -4.61 39.59 -2.51
#